data_7e981a8145c8a1929a06053684547ddc
#
_entry.id   7e981a8145c8a1929a06053684547ddc
#
_cell.length_a   1.000
_cell.length_b   1.000
_cell.length_c   1.000
_cell.angle_alpha   90.00
_cell.angle_beta   90.00
_cell.angle_gamma   90.00
#
_symmetry.space_group_name_H-M   'P 1'
#
loop_
_entity.id
_entity.type
_entity.pdbx_description
1 polymer ?
#
loop_
_entity_poly.entity_id
_entity_poly.type
_entity_poly.pdbx_seq_one_letter_code
_entity_poly.pdbx_strand_id
1 'polypeptide(L)'
;MTDGQGQSVRRRRVFYIPGYDPIHPRRYRELYRSEGAAQARISGYEIGLVGRQGGATYGWQVDGAIEGGEVEAEFDVLVWSDIVRTSMELNIPQTYLLMARTAWTYIGSGALWRLMRLRKGPVMAALYPVGMLILQLVVALLAGWIVGGVLKWAVVAVVPGVLPHLVFWLALVAVLVAVLRAFRRYDNKLFVYYLMHDYAYSARSRGANPPELEARIAALEAKLDN
;
A
#
# COMPACT_ATOMS: atom_id res chain seq x y z
N MET A 1 -29.45 -34.70 -27.38
CA MET A 1 -29.92 -33.83 -26.28
C MET A 1 -29.30 -34.43 -25.01
N THR A 2 -28.16 -33.93 -24.61
CA THR A 2 -27.49 -34.34 -23.38
C THR A 2 -27.98 -33.42 -22.27
N ASP A 3 -28.68 -33.97 -21.31
CA ASP A 3 -29.11 -33.33 -20.07
C ASP A 3 -27.86 -32.82 -19.32
N GLY A 4 -27.56 -31.55 -19.48
CA GLY A 4 -26.63 -30.85 -18.65
C GLY A 4 -27.26 -30.53 -17.29
N GLN A 5 -27.35 -31.54 -16.41
CA GLN A 5 -27.60 -31.26 -15.00
C GLN A 5 -26.39 -30.50 -14.47
N GLY A 6 -26.47 -29.19 -14.51
CA GLY A 6 -25.50 -28.30 -13.88
C GLY A 6 -25.48 -28.62 -12.39
N GLN A 7 -24.35 -29.16 -11.93
CA GLN A 7 -24.13 -29.47 -10.53
C GLN A 7 -24.19 -28.15 -9.74
N SER A 8 -25.30 -27.89 -9.05
CA SER A 8 -25.45 -26.67 -8.24
C SER A 8 -24.54 -26.77 -7.01
N VAL A 9 -23.52 -25.94 -6.97
CA VAL A 9 -22.61 -25.88 -5.82
C VAL A 9 -23.31 -25.13 -4.69
N ARG A 10 -23.73 -25.87 -3.66
CA ARG A 10 -24.43 -25.33 -2.48
C ARG A 10 -23.49 -24.82 -1.39
N ARG A 11 -22.29 -25.41 -1.27
CA ARG A 11 -21.28 -25.00 -0.29
C ARG A 11 -20.00 -24.58 -1.00
N ARG A 12 -19.43 -23.44 -0.57
CA ARG A 12 -18.19 -22.90 -1.12
C ARG A 12 -17.25 -22.50 0.01
N ARG A 13 -15.97 -22.78 -0.16
CA ARG A 13 -14.93 -22.21 0.67
C ARG A 13 -14.15 -21.19 -0.16
N VAL A 14 -14.03 -19.99 0.37
CA VAL A 14 -13.38 -18.85 -0.33
C VAL A 14 -12.19 -18.42 0.48
N PHE A 15 -11.00 -18.51 -0.12
CA PHE A 15 -9.77 -17.97 0.44
C PHE A 15 -9.55 -16.56 -0.11
N TYR A 16 -9.61 -15.57 0.78
CA TYR A 16 -9.40 -14.18 0.42
C TYR A 16 -7.99 -13.75 0.78
N ILE A 17 -7.21 -13.40 -0.23
CA ILE A 17 -5.83 -12.92 -0.08
C ILE A 17 -5.83 -11.41 -0.37
N PRO A 18 -5.74 -10.54 0.67
CA PRO A 18 -5.65 -9.11 0.45
C PRO A 18 -4.32 -8.73 -0.20
N GLY A 19 -4.32 -7.63 -0.96
CA GLY A 19 -3.10 -7.03 -1.49
C GLY A 19 -2.20 -6.46 -0.38
N TYR A 20 -1.19 -5.70 -0.78
CA TYR A 20 -0.30 -5.00 0.14
C TYR A 20 -1.07 -3.85 0.84
N ASP A 21 -1.80 -4.20 1.91
CA ASP A 21 -2.68 -3.29 2.66
C ASP A 21 -2.38 -3.40 4.17
N PRO A 22 -1.98 -2.29 4.84
CA PRO A 22 -1.72 -2.27 6.28
C PRO A 22 -3.00 -2.31 7.12
N ILE A 23 -4.18 -2.25 6.49
CA ILE A 23 -5.47 -2.21 7.19
C ILE A 23 -5.90 -3.63 7.55
N HIS A 24 -6.38 -3.80 8.79
CA HIS A 24 -6.85 -5.09 9.27
C HIS A 24 -8.05 -5.60 8.43
N PRO A 25 -8.14 -6.90 8.11
CA PRO A 25 -9.17 -7.52 7.27
C PRO A 25 -10.61 -7.28 7.69
N ARG A 26 -10.87 -6.80 8.90
CA ARG A 26 -12.20 -6.38 9.35
C ARG A 26 -12.85 -5.38 8.38
N ARG A 27 -12.07 -4.52 7.76
CA ARG A 27 -12.55 -3.58 6.73
C ARG A 27 -13.19 -4.33 5.55
N TYR A 28 -12.57 -5.39 5.08
CA TYR A 28 -13.10 -6.18 3.95
C TYR A 28 -14.40 -6.86 4.30
N ARG A 29 -14.52 -7.38 5.51
CA ARG A 29 -15.80 -7.95 5.99
C ARG A 29 -16.91 -6.91 6.01
N GLU A 30 -16.64 -5.70 6.50
CA GLU A 30 -17.65 -4.63 6.54
C GLU A 30 -18.01 -4.13 5.12
N LEU A 31 -17.03 -4.03 4.22
CA LEU A 31 -17.28 -3.73 2.80
C LEU A 31 -18.13 -4.83 2.16
N TYR A 32 -17.80 -6.10 2.39
CA TYR A 32 -18.57 -7.22 1.85
C TYR A 32 -20.02 -7.20 2.37
N ARG A 33 -20.23 -6.83 3.63
CA ARG A 33 -21.55 -6.69 4.23
C ARG A 33 -22.35 -5.57 3.56
N SER A 34 -21.78 -4.38 3.41
CA SER A 34 -22.46 -3.21 2.84
C SER A 34 -22.75 -3.38 1.35
N GLU A 35 -21.74 -3.78 0.59
CA GLU A 35 -21.85 -3.96 -0.87
C GLU A 35 -22.70 -5.20 -1.21
N GLY A 36 -22.56 -6.30 -0.45
CA GLY A 36 -23.37 -7.49 -0.60
C GLY A 36 -24.86 -7.19 -0.39
N ALA A 37 -25.20 -6.42 0.65
CA ALA A 37 -26.57 -5.99 0.88
C ALA A 37 -27.10 -5.04 -0.21
N ALA A 38 -26.25 -4.18 -0.76
CA ALA A 38 -26.63 -3.30 -1.89
C ALA A 38 -26.88 -4.13 -3.17
N GLN A 39 -25.98 -5.07 -3.47
CA GLN A 39 -26.12 -5.95 -4.63
C GLN A 39 -27.35 -6.87 -4.51
N ALA A 40 -27.61 -7.41 -3.33
CA ALA A 40 -28.77 -8.25 -3.06
C ALA A 40 -30.08 -7.54 -3.43
N ARG A 41 -30.21 -6.26 -3.06
CA ARG A 41 -31.38 -5.45 -3.38
C ARG A 41 -31.55 -5.22 -4.91
N ILE A 42 -30.44 -5.07 -5.63
CA ILE A 42 -30.46 -4.86 -7.09
C ILE A 42 -30.83 -6.14 -7.82
N SER A 43 -30.29 -7.27 -7.37
CA SER A 43 -30.44 -8.58 -8.05
C SER A 43 -31.62 -9.41 -7.55
N GLY A 44 -32.34 -8.95 -6.52
CA GLY A 44 -33.40 -9.73 -5.89
C GLY A 44 -32.90 -10.96 -5.13
N TYR A 45 -31.66 -10.93 -4.65
CA TYR A 45 -31.06 -11.99 -3.85
C TYR A 45 -31.21 -11.73 -2.34
N GLU A 46 -31.13 -12.78 -1.54
CA GLU A 46 -30.97 -12.66 -0.10
C GLU A 46 -29.54 -13.03 0.27
N ILE A 47 -28.82 -12.12 0.94
CA ILE A 47 -27.44 -12.33 1.37
C ILE A 47 -27.32 -11.95 2.85
N GLY A 48 -27.05 -12.93 3.70
CA GLY A 48 -26.74 -12.79 5.11
C GLY A 48 -25.25 -12.94 5.36
N LEU A 49 -24.66 -12.14 6.26
CA LEU A 49 -23.26 -12.26 6.65
C LEU A 49 -23.14 -12.35 8.17
N VAL A 50 -22.53 -13.41 8.64
CA VAL A 50 -22.24 -13.65 10.06
C VAL A 50 -20.74 -13.72 10.29
N GLY A 51 -20.24 -13.00 11.30
CA GLY A 51 -18.85 -13.09 11.71
C GLY A 51 -18.55 -14.45 12.32
N ARG A 52 -17.49 -15.11 11.87
CA ARG A 52 -17.05 -16.37 12.44
C ARG A 52 -16.36 -16.11 13.79
N GLN A 53 -16.83 -16.77 14.85
CA GLN A 53 -16.21 -16.75 16.17
C GLN A 53 -15.43 -18.06 16.39
N GLY A 54 -14.19 -17.96 16.91
CA GLY A 54 -13.45 -19.13 17.41
C GLY A 54 -12.65 -19.94 16.40
N GLY A 55 -12.31 -19.40 15.21
CA GLY A 55 -11.40 -20.08 14.26
C GLY A 55 -9.94 -19.66 14.41
N ALA A 56 -9.01 -20.50 13.99
CA ALA A 56 -7.56 -20.22 13.95
C ALA A 56 -7.21 -19.10 12.92
N THR A 57 -8.14 -18.76 12.02
CA THR A 57 -7.99 -17.73 11.01
C THR A 57 -9.16 -16.75 11.06
N TYR A 58 -8.90 -15.51 10.67
CA TYR A 58 -9.94 -14.51 10.53
C TYR A 58 -10.83 -14.83 9.32
N GLY A 59 -12.15 -14.76 9.50
CA GLY A 59 -13.08 -15.08 8.42
C GLY A 59 -14.53 -14.72 8.76
N TRP A 60 -15.43 -15.01 7.84
CA TRP A 60 -16.88 -14.86 7.99
C TRP A 60 -17.60 -15.90 7.15
N GLN A 61 -18.87 -16.11 7.47
CA GLN A 61 -19.79 -16.97 6.74
C GLN A 61 -20.79 -16.09 6.00
N VAL A 62 -21.17 -16.51 4.81
CA VAL A 62 -22.19 -15.88 3.98
C VAL A 62 -23.22 -16.94 3.61
N ASP A 63 -24.46 -16.69 3.98
CA ASP A 63 -25.61 -17.47 3.56
C ASP A 63 -26.40 -16.67 2.53
N GLY A 64 -26.82 -17.29 1.45
CA GLY A 64 -27.52 -16.59 0.38
C GLY A 64 -28.56 -17.45 -0.30
N ALA A 65 -29.67 -16.82 -0.68
CA ALA A 65 -30.64 -17.37 -1.61
C ALA A 65 -30.46 -16.67 -2.97
N ILE A 66 -29.92 -17.40 -3.94
CA ILE A 66 -29.57 -16.90 -5.26
C ILE A 66 -30.23 -17.77 -6.32
N GLU A 67 -31.03 -17.16 -7.18
CA GLU A 67 -31.73 -17.87 -8.29
C GLU A 67 -32.54 -19.09 -7.83
N GLY A 68 -33.15 -18.99 -6.67
CA GLY A 68 -34.00 -20.07 -6.07
C GLY A 68 -33.20 -21.20 -5.42
N GLY A 69 -31.87 -21.08 -5.30
CA GLY A 69 -30.99 -22.02 -4.61
C GLY A 69 -30.37 -21.42 -3.35
N GLU A 70 -30.30 -22.20 -2.27
CA GLU A 70 -29.56 -21.82 -1.08
C GLU A 70 -28.07 -22.11 -1.28
N VAL A 71 -27.23 -21.13 -0.96
CA VAL A 71 -25.77 -21.18 -1.06
C VAL A 71 -25.15 -20.77 0.26
N GLU A 72 -24.25 -21.57 0.78
CA GLU A 72 -23.43 -21.28 1.94
C GLU A 72 -21.97 -21.05 1.48
N ALA A 73 -21.36 -19.96 1.90
CA ALA A 73 -19.96 -19.67 1.59
C ALA A 73 -19.18 -19.33 2.86
N GLU A 74 -18.11 -20.05 3.11
CA GLU A 74 -17.18 -19.80 4.20
C GLU A 74 -15.96 -19.05 3.68
N PHE A 75 -15.69 -17.87 4.24
CA PHE A 75 -14.54 -17.03 3.87
C PHE A 75 -13.44 -17.17 4.92
N ASP A 76 -12.26 -17.57 4.48
CA ASP A 76 -11.03 -17.55 5.25
C ASP A 76 -10.12 -16.45 4.67
N VAL A 77 -9.57 -15.58 5.51
CA VAL A 77 -8.74 -14.45 5.08
C VAL A 77 -7.30 -14.67 5.51
N LEU A 78 -6.38 -14.54 4.57
CA LEU A 78 -4.94 -14.47 4.86
C LEU A 78 -4.62 -13.13 5.53
N VAL A 79 -4.42 -13.15 6.86
CA VAL A 79 -4.06 -11.94 7.61
C VAL A 79 -2.55 -11.74 7.53
N TRP A 80 -2.10 -10.67 6.87
CA TRP A 80 -0.70 -10.28 6.78
C TRP A 80 -0.48 -8.75 6.83
N SER A 81 -1.53 -8.02 7.20
CA SER A 81 -1.50 -6.57 7.35
C SER A 81 -0.51 -6.07 8.42
N ASP A 82 -0.15 -6.89 9.39
CA ASP A 82 0.89 -6.63 10.39
C ASP A 82 2.29 -6.63 9.75
N ILE A 83 2.59 -7.60 8.89
CA ILE A 83 3.85 -7.66 8.12
C ILE A 83 3.96 -6.43 7.22
N VAL A 84 2.87 -6.08 6.52
CA VAL A 84 2.81 -4.88 5.67
C VAL A 84 3.07 -3.62 6.51
N ARG A 85 2.38 -3.47 7.64
CA ARG A 85 2.53 -2.30 8.52
C ARG A 85 3.96 -2.13 9.01
N THR A 86 4.58 -3.18 9.51
CA THR A 86 5.98 -3.16 9.96
C THR A 86 6.93 -2.75 8.82
N SER A 87 6.67 -3.20 7.60
CA SER A 87 7.49 -2.82 6.44
C SER A 87 7.38 -1.33 6.07
N MET A 88 6.32 -0.64 6.52
CA MET A 88 6.07 0.79 6.27
C MET A 88 6.63 1.73 7.36
N GLU A 89 7.15 1.20 8.46
CA GLU A 89 7.68 1.97 9.59
C GLU A 89 9.07 2.54 9.33
N LEU A 90 9.23 3.24 8.20
CA LEU A 90 10.47 3.92 7.85
C LEU A 90 10.37 5.43 8.08
N ASN A 91 11.48 6.03 8.52
CA ASN A 91 11.59 7.49 8.60
C ASN A 91 11.86 8.11 7.21
N ILE A 92 11.80 9.45 7.11
CA ILE A 92 11.95 10.17 5.84
C ILE A 92 13.28 9.83 5.16
N PRO A 93 14.47 9.95 5.81
CA PRO A 93 15.75 9.57 5.19
C PRO A 93 15.81 8.12 4.70
N GLN A 94 15.26 7.20 5.48
CA GLN A 94 15.20 5.78 5.10
C GLN A 94 14.32 5.55 3.87
N THR A 95 13.22 6.30 3.73
CA THR A 95 12.37 6.21 2.53
C THR A 95 13.10 6.71 1.29
N TYR A 96 13.85 7.81 1.38
CA TYR A 96 14.68 8.28 0.25
C TYR A 96 15.81 7.30 -0.11
N LEU A 97 16.44 6.68 0.89
CA LEU A 97 17.44 5.64 0.65
C LEU A 97 16.81 4.41 -0.01
N LEU A 98 15.61 4.03 0.44
CA LEU A 98 14.82 2.95 -0.14
C LEU A 98 14.48 3.24 -1.60
N MET A 99 14.01 4.46 -1.89
CA MET A 99 13.75 4.92 -3.26
C MET A 99 15.00 4.81 -4.14
N ALA A 100 16.15 5.30 -3.67
CA ALA A 100 17.39 5.24 -4.43
C ALA A 100 17.82 3.80 -4.73
N ARG A 101 17.75 2.90 -3.74
CA ARG A 101 18.06 1.48 -3.91
C ARG A 101 17.10 0.78 -4.87
N THR A 102 15.81 1.07 -4.77
CA THR A 102 14.79 0.50 -5.66
C THR A 102 14.99 0.98 -7.09
N ALA A 103 15.19 2.28 -7.30
CA ALA A 103 15.50 2.85 -8.61
C ALA A 103 16.76 2.23 -9.22
N TRP A 104 17.82 2.09 -8.41
CA TRP A 104 19.06 1.42 -8.84
C TRP A 104 18.82 -0.01 -9.29
N THR A 105 18.01 -0.77 -8.55
CA THR A 105 17.66 -2.16 -8.91
C THR A 105 16.96 -2.23 -10.26
N TYR A 106 15.97 -1.37 -10.52
CA TYR A 106 15.23 -1.35 -11.78
C TYR A 106 16.07 -0.87 -12.97
N ILE A 107 16.92 0.14 -12.75
CA ILE A 107 17.81 0.68 -13.79
C ILE A 107 18.94 -0.32 -14.07
N GLY A 108 19.65 -0.78 -13.03
CA GLY A 108 20.82 -1.64 -13.14
C GLY A 108 20.50 -3.04 -13.69
N SER A 109 19.30 -3.58 -13.40
CA SER A 109 18.83 -4.84 -14.00
C SER A 109 18.31 -4.69 -15.44
N GLY A 110 18.17 -3.47 -15.95
CA GLY A 110 17.53 -3.16 -17.22
C GLY A 110 16.02 -3.41 -17.25
N ALA A 111 15.41 -3.75 -16.12
CA ALA A 111 13.98 -4.04 -16.03
C ALA A 111 13.12 -2.84 -16.43
N LEU A 112 13.51 -1.62 -16.01
CA LEU A 112 12.82 -0.39 -16.38
C LEU A 112 12.72 -0.22 -17.91
N TRP A 113 13.83 -0.43 -18.63
CA TRP A 113 13.87 -0.29 -20.09
C TRP A 113 13.06 -1.34 -20.81
N ARG A 114 13.08 -2.59 -20.30
CA ARG A 114 12.25 -3.67 -20.84
C ARG A 114 10.76 -3.40 -20.65
N LEU A 115 10.35 -2.93 -19.47
CA LEU A 115 8.96 -2.56 -19.17
C LEU A 115 8.50 -1.36 -20.02
N MET A 116 9.35 -0.34 -20.18
CA MET A 116 9.06 0.83 -21.03
C MET A 116 8.82 0.46 -22.50
N ARG A 117 9.49 -0.58 -23.01
CA ARG A 117 9.26 -1.09 -24.37
C ARG A 117 7.94 -1.83 -24.51
N LEU A 118 7.48 -2.48 -23.43
CA LEU A 118 6.23 -3.23 -23.43
C LEU A 118 5.00 -2.33 -23.32
N ARG A 119 4.95 -1.46 -22.29
CA ARG A 119 3.82 -0.56 -22.01
C ARG A 119 4.29 0.70 -21.30
N LYS A 120 4.36 1.81 -22.04
CA LYS A 120 4.81 3.10 -21.50
C LYS A 120 3.86 3.67 -20.44
N GLY A 121 2.55 3.63 -20.67
CA GLY A 121 1.55 4.23 -19.78
C GLY A 121 1.60 3.69 -18.34
N PRO A 122 1.43 2.37 -18.11
CA PRO A 122 1.54 1.78 -16.78
C PRO A 122 2.87 2.03 -16.09
N VAL A 123 3.98 2.04 -16.84
CA VAL A 123 5.32 2.31 -16.27
C VAL A 123 5.45 3.76 -15.83
N MET A 124 4.92 4.72 -16.60
CA MET A 124 4.90 6.13 -16.19
C MET A 124 4.06 6.33 -14.93
N ALA A 125 2.91 5.64 -14.82
CA ALA A 125 2.10 5.66 -13.60
C ALA A 125 2.86 5.03 -12.41
N ALA A 126 3.59 3.94 -12.63
CA ALA A 126 4.42 3.29 -11.60
C ALA A 126 5.62 4.17 -11.15
N LEU A 127 6.08 5.10 -11.97
CA LEU A 127 7.12 6.07 -11.58
C LEU A 127 6.58 7.23 -10.71
N TYR A 128 5.26 7.33 -10.52
CA TYR A 128 4.63 8.39 -9.74
C TYR A 128 5.26 8.60 -8.35
N PRO A 129 5.43 7.59 -7.48
CA PRO A 129 5.99 7.82 -6.15
C PRO A 129 7.45 8.29 -6.20
N VAL A 130 8.25 7.81 -7.15
CA VAL A 130 9.64 8.24 -7.32
C VAL A 130 9.69 9.70 -7.78
N GLY A 131 8.92 10.06 -8.80
CA GLY A 131 8.85 11.44 -9.30
C GLY A 131 8.34 12.41 -8.23
N MET A 132 7.31 12.02 -7.47
CA MET A 132 6.76 12.84 -6.40
C MET A 132 7.71 13.02 -5.22
N LEU A 133 8.46 11.99 -4.80
CA LEU A 133 9.49 12.13 -3.77
C LEU A 133 10.60 13.08 -4.21
N ILE A 134 11.06 12.98 -5.45
CA ILE A 134 12.05 13.92 -6.02
C ILE A 134 11.47 15.34 -6.04
N LEU A 135 10.24 15.52 -6.50
CA LEU A 135 9.58 16.83 -6.52
C LEU A 135 9.45 17.41 -5.10
N GLN A 136 9.04 16.62 -4.12
CA GLN A 136 8.95 17.06 -2.72
C GLN A 136 10.32 17.51 -2.19
N LEU A 137 11.38 16.78 -2.52
CA LEU A 137 12.74 17.15 -2.12
C LEU A 137 13.18 18.46 -2.78
N VAL A 138 12.92 18.63 -4.08
CA VAL A 138 13.24 19.87 -4.80
C VAL A 138 12.49 21.06 -4.21
N VAL A 139 11.18 20.91 -3.96
CA VAL A 139 10.36 21.96 -3.33
C VAL A 139 10.90 22.32 -1.94
N ALA A 140 11.25 21.31 -1.13
CA ALA A 140 11.79 21.53 0.21
C ALA A 140 13.15 22.23 0.19
N LEU A 141 14.04 21.88 -0.75
CA LEU A 141 15.34 22.53 -0.94
C LEU A 141 15.17 23.97 -1.42
N LEU A 142 14.31 24.22 -2.39
CA LEU A 142 14.04 25.59 -2.89
C LEU A 142 13.44 26.47 -1.79
N ALA A 143 12.47 25.98 -1.04
CA ALA A 143 11.88 26.69 0.08
C ALA A 143 12.95 27.02 1.14
N GLY A 144 13.77 26.05 1.50
CA GLY A 144 14.87 26.23 2.45
C GLY A 144 15.92 27.24 1.97
N TRP A 145 16.27 27.18 0.68
CA TRP A 145 17.22 28.10 0.06
C TRP A 145 16.70 29.54 0.05
N ILE A 146 15.42 29.74 -0.31
CA ILE A 146 14.79 31.07 -0.32
C ILE A 146 14.74 31.66 1.11
N VAL A 147 14.19 30.90 2.08
CA VAL A 147 14.08 31.38 3.47
C VAL A 147 15.45 31.60 4.08
N GLY A 148 16.39 30.67 3.88
CA GLY A 148 17.77 30.84 4.36
C GLY A 148 18.46 32.05 3.73
N GLY A 149 18.23 32.31 2.45
CA GLY A 149 18.75 33.49 1.74
C GLY A 149 18.22 34.80 2.30
N VAL A 150 16.91 34.88 2.53
CA VAL A 150 16.26 36.07 3.14
C VAL A 150 16.81 36.32 4.53
N LEU A 151 16.89 35.29 5.37
CA LEU A 151 17.42 35.43 6.72
C LEU A 151 18.89 35.80 6.75
N LYS A 152 19.70 35.19 5.88
CA LYS A 152 21.11 35.58 5.70
C LYS A 152 21.24 37.05 5.35
N TRP A 153 20.48 37.55 4.36
CA TRP A 153 20.50 38.94 3.94
C TRP A 153 20.14 39.89 5.09
N ALA A 154 19.09 39.58 5.86
CA ALA A 154 18.70 40.37 7.02
C ALA A 154 19.78 40.40 8.11
N VAL A 155 20.49 39.30 8.36
CA VAL A 155 21.51 39.21 9.40
C VAL A 155 22.81 39.90 8.95
N VAL A 156 23.18 39.83 7.68
CA VAL A 156 24.37 40.52 7.12
C VAL A 156 24.28 42.03 7.32
N ALA A 157 23.08 42.60 7.26
CA ALA A 157 22.87 44.05 7.47
C ALA A 157 23.20 44.50 8.91
N VAL A 158 23.24 43.59 9.87
CA VAL A 158 23.44 43.89 11.31
C VAL A 158 24.79 43.33 11.82
N VAL A 159 25.16 42.13 11.40
CA VAL A 159 26.33 41.40 11.92
C VAL A 159 27.13 40.83 10.75
N PRO A 160 28.29 41.41 10.41
CA PRO A 160 29.18 40.84 9.39
C PRO A 160 29.90 39.58 9.94
N GLY A 161 30.38 38.74 8.99
CA GLY A 161 31.21 37.57 9.35
C GLY A 161 30.55 36.21 9.07
N VAL A 162 30.80 35.23 9.94
CA VAL A 162 30.40 33.86 9.73
C VAL A 162 28.92 33.62 10.10
N LEU A 163 28.37 34.40 11.02
CA LEU A 163 27.02 34.24 11.56
C LEU A 163 25.91 34.20 10.47
N PRO A 164 25.89 35.06 9.47
CA PRO A 164 24.91 34.98 8.38
C PRO A 164 24.92 33.66 7.61
N HIS A 165 26.09 33.06 7.42
CA HIS A 165 26.22 31.78 6.73
C HIS A 165 25.69 30.64 7.60
N LEU A 166 25.94 30.67 8.90
CA LEU A 166 25.39 29.70 9.85
C LEU A 166 23.86 29.78 9.88
N VAL A 167 23.31 31.00 9.93
CA VAL A 167 21.86 31.23 9.89
C VAL A 167 21.24 30.67 8.60
N PHE A 168 21.90 30.88 7.44
CA PHE A 168 21.45 30.33 6.18
C PHE A 168 21.33 28.80 6.23
N TRP A 169 22.37 28.10 6.66
CA TRP A 169 22.38 26.65 6.68
C TRP A 169 21.40 26.05 7.71
N LEU A 170 21.30 26.66 8.89
CA LEU A 170 20.34 26.26 9.90
C LEU A 170 18.89 26.43 9.41
N ALA A 171 18.59 27.58 8.80
CA ALA A 171 17.28 27.85 8.23
C ALA A 171 16.95 26.90 7.08
N LEU A 172 17.89 26.65 6.18
CA LEU A 172 17.73 25.72 5.08
C LEU A 172 17.36 24.32 5.59
N VAL A 173 18.12 23.78 6.56
CA VAL A 173 17.85 22.45 7.13
C VAL A 173 16.52 22.43 7.88
N ALA A 174 16.21 23.46 8.66
CA ALA A 174 14.96 23.53 9.42
C ALA A 174 13.75 23.54 8.48
N VAL A 175 13.78 24.38 7.43
CA VAL A 175 12.69 24.47 6.44
C VAL A 175 12.59 23.18 5.62
N LEU A 176 13.71 22.61 5.18
CA LEU A 176 13.75 21.32 4.49
C LEU A 176 13.01 20.25 5.30
N VAL A 177 13.37 20.10 6.57
CA VAL A 177 12.78 19.10 7.46
C VAL A 177 11.28 19.40 7.69
N ALA A 178 10.91 20.67 7.88
CA ALA A 178 9.52 21.06 8.09
C ALA A 178 8.64 20.74 6.87
N VAL A 179 9.11 21.09 5.66
CA VAL A 179 8.39 20.84 4.41
C VAL A 179 8.23 19.34 4.16
N LEU A 180 9.31 18.55 4.31
CA LEU A 180 9.22 17.10 4.13
C LEU A 180 8.31 16.42 5.15
N ARG A 181 8.31 16.89 6.41
CA ARG A 181 7.35 16.43 7.43
C ARG A 181 5.91 16.79 7.08
N ALA A 182 5.68 17.99 6.53
CA ALA A 182 4.37 18.39 6.05
C ALA A 182 3.87 17.46 4.94
N PHE A 183 4.68 17.19 3.92
CA PHE A 183 4.32 16.23 2.87
C PHE A 183 4.02 14.85 3.43
N ARG A 184 4.83 14.34 4.35
CA ARG A 184 4.57 13.04 4.99
C ARG A 184 3.25 13.03 5.77
N ARG A 185 2.89 14.15 6.43
CA ARG A 185 1.61 14.26 7.16
C ARG A 185 0.40 14.19 6.24
N TYR A 186 0.55 14.66 5.00
CA TYR A 186 -0.50 14.63 3.97
C TYR A 186 -0.44 13.39 3.05
N ASP A 187 0.38 12.41 3.38
CA ASP A 187 0.55 11.21 2.53
C ASP A 187 -0.73 10.37 2.40
N ASN A 188 -1.64 10.45 3.36
CA ASN A 188 -2.97 9.84 3.26
C ASN A 188 -3.81 10.33 2.05
N LYS A 189 -3.43 11.46 1.44
CA LYS A 189 -4.05 12.00 0.23
C LYS A 189 -3.20 11.76 -1.01
N LEU A 190 -1.89 11.69 -0.86
CA LEU A 190 -0.93 11.61 -1.96
C LEU A 190 -0.49 10.16 -2.24
N PHE A 191 -0.53 9.29 -1.24
CA PHE A 191 -0.12 7.88 -1.31
C PHE A 191 1.31 7.65 -1.80
N VAL A 192 2.19 8.66 -1.71
CA VAL A 192 3.55 8.61 -2.24
C VAL A 192 4.45 7.67 -1.44
N TYR A 193 4.44 7.84 -0.11
CA TYR A 193 5.20 6.97 0.80
C TYR A 193 4.65 5.55 0.78
N TYR A 194 3.32 5.41 0.81
CA TYR A 194 2.65 4.12 0.71
C TYR A 194 3.09 3.34 -0.54
N LEU A 195 2.95 3.93 -1.72
CA LEU A 195 3.31 3.29 -2.99
C LEU A 195 4.82 3.01 -3.11
N MET A 196 5.66 3.89 -2.54
CA MET A 196 7.10 3.66 -2.54
C MET A 196 7.47 2.42 -1.72
N HIS A 197 6.81 2.20 -0.57
CA HIS A 197 7.05 1.02 0.25
C HIS A 197 6.56 -0.27 -0.43
N ASP A 198 5.38 -0.24 -1.06
CA ASP A 198 4.85 -1.36 -1.84
C ASP A 198 5.82 -1.77 -2.97
N TYR A 199 6.27 -0.81 -3.77
CA TYR A 199 7.22 -1.09 -4.85
C TYR A 199 8.57 -1.60 -4.35
N ALA A 200 9.06 -1.07 -3.24
CA ALA A 200 10.30 -1.53 -2.65
C ALA A 200 10.18 -2.92 -2.04
N TYR A 201 9.04 -3.24 -1.44
CA TYR A 201 8.75 -4.59 -0.94
C TYR A 201 8.77 -5.60 -2.08
N SER A 202 8.06 -5.31 -3.17
CA SER A 202 8.03 -6.15 -4.37
C SER A 202 9.41 -6.30 -5.02
N ALA A 203 10.20 -5.23 -5.07
CA ALA A 203 11.55 -5.26 -5.63
C ALA A 203 12.54 -6.09 -4.78
N ARG A 204 12.40 -6.07 -3.46
CA ARG A 204 13.25 -6.83 -2.54
C ARG A 204 12.96 -8.32 -2.56
N SER A 205 11.69 -8.66 -2.56
CA SER A 205 11.24 -10.05 -2.48
C SER A 205 11.57 -10.84 -3.74
N ARG A 206 11.78 -10.18 -4.89
CA ARG A 206 12.00 -10.81 -6.20
C ARG A 206 11.01 -11.95 -6.50
N GLY A 207 9.79 -11.84 -5.98
CA GLY A 207 8.76 -12.86 -6.10
C GLY A 207 8.79 -13.96 -5.01
N ALA A 208 9.72 -13.90 -4.06
CA ALA A 208 9.71 -14.77 -2.89
C ALA A 208 8.90 -14.14 -1.75
N ASN A 209 8.18 -14.95 -1.00
CA ASN A 209 7.47 -14.49 0.19
C ASN A 209 8.41 -14.49 1.41
N PRO A 210 8.19 -13.61 2.40
CA PRO A 210 8.84 -13.73 3.70
C PRO A 210 8.46 -15.07 4.37
N PRO A 211 9.35 -15.69 5.15
CA PRO A 211 9.07 -16.97 5.81
C PRO A 211 7.80 -16.95 6.68
N GLU A 212 7.52 -15.82 7.35
CA GLU A 212 6.31 -15.65 8.15
C GLU A 212 5.03 -15.67 7.29
N LEU A 213 5.07 -15.09 6.09
CA LEU A 213 3.95 -15.11 5.16
C LEU A 213 3.77 -16.51 4.57
N GLU A 214 4.86 -17.20 4.23
CA GLU A 214 4.83 -18.59 3.76
C GLU A 214 4.20 -19.52 4.81
N ALA A 215 4.56 -19.38 6.08
CA ALA A 215 3.96 -20.16 7.15
C ALA A 215 2.45 -19.92 7.27
N ARG A 216 1.99 -18.67 7.07
CA ARG A 216 0.54 -18.34 7.07
C ARG A 216 -0.18 -18.90 5.83
N ILE A 217 0.46 -18.90 4.69
CA ILE A 217 -0.07 -19.51 3.46
C ILE A 217 -0.21 -21.00 3.66
N ALA A 218 0.84 -21.69 4.13
CA ALA A 218 0.79 -23.13 4.40
C ALA A 218 -0.31 -23.50 5.41
N ALA A 219 -0.52 -22.69 6.46
CA ALA A 219 -1.62 -22.89 7.40
C ALA A 219 -3.01 -22.70 6.77
N LEU A 220 -3.11 -21.90 5.70
CA LEU A 220 -4.35 -21.73 4.94
C LEU A 220 -4.55 -22.89 3.96
N GLU A 221 -3.48 -23.34 3.30
CA GLU A 221 -3.48 -24.49 2.38
C GLU A 221 -3.86 -25.80 3.09
N ALA A 222 -3.36 -26.02 4.30
CA ALA A 222 -3.73 -27.19 5.10
C ALA A 222 -5.23 -27.32 5.37
N LYS A 223 -6.01 -26.26 5.15
CA LYS A 223 -7.47 -26.30 5.24
C LYS A 223 -8.15 -26.71 3.93
N LEU A 224 -7.43 -26.79 2.82
CA LEU A 224 -7.98 -27.28 1.56
C LEU A 224 -8.16 -28.81 1.58
N ASP A 225 -7.32 -29.50 2.36
CA ASP A 225 -7.30 -30.96 2.45
C ASP A 225 -8.29 -31.54 3.48
N ASN A 226 -9.00 -30.64 4.22
CA ASN A 226 -10.01 -30.98 5.21
C ASN A 226 -11.39 -30.42 4.81
#